data_1934fda7c32091809b2dca537efee592
#
_entry.id   1934fda7c32091809b2dca537efee592
#
_cell.length_a   1.000
_cell.length_b   1.000
_cell.length_c   1.000
_cell.angle_alpha   90.00
_cell.angle_beta   90.00
_cell.angle_gamma   90.00
#
_symmetry.space_group_name_H-M   'P 1'
#
loop_
_entity.id
_entity.type
_entity.pdbx_description
1 polymer ?
#
loop_
_entity_poly.entity_id
_entity_poly.type
_entity_poly.pdbx_seq_one_letter_code
_entity_poly.pdbx_strand_id
1 'polypeptide(L)'
;MKVTILLIAGGGVIHESDELAQRRTWANNPPPEIEVIWLRGRLGSEFVYENNTLFVPCANNFSSILEKTILGIQWVESNRSFDLLIRSNTSTYFNLTNLNHGHSRYKLDSVGGTFETSRKTIYSYPKGYRYLNGSGLYLGRAASSALIRMKYDEFQGIPDDIAIHSYLDSAGFKFYEIPRNNLDLHHIFVPRTQVRVKSWSKAELTIARMDLVHEYFQGNSFLERLSRWVMVELNEIYNSKLSLKSINNYLIRQLNNKRNI
;
A
#
# COMPACT_ATOMS: atom_id res chain seq x y z
N MET A 1 1.61 20.20 -4.87
CA MET A 1 2.14 19.36 -3.77
C MET A 1 2.95 18.26 -4.40
N LYS A 2 4.19 18.09 -3.99
CA LYS A 2 5.02 16.97 -4.45
C LYS A 2 4.79 15.75 -3.55
N VAL A 3 4.48 14.61 -4.15
CA VAL A 3 4.22 13.35 -3.44
C VAL A 3 5.22 12.29 -3.86
N THR A 4 5.85 11.64 -2.90
CA THR A 4 6.63 10.43 -3.16
C THR A 4 5.89 9.21 -2.59
N ILE A 5 5.58 8.23 -3.42
CA ILE A 5 4.98 6.96 -3.01
C ILE A 5 6.10 5.92 -2.94
N LEU A 6 6.36 5.43 -1.74
CA LEU A 6 7.35 4.40 -1.47
C LEU A 6 6.66 3.05 -1.28
N LEU A 7 6.78 2.18 -2.28
CA LEU A 7 6.13 0.87 -2.31
C LEU A 7 7.08 -0.20 -1.78
N ILE A 8 6.72 -0.81 -0.67
CA ILE A 8 7.53 -1.87 -0.08
C ILE A 8 7.34 -3.16 -0.89
N ALA A 9 8.34 -3.46 -1.73
CA ALA A 9 8.38 -4.70 -2.49
C ALA A 9 9.09 -5.79 -1.66
N GLY A 10 8.36 -6.87 -1.41
CA GLY A 10 8.92 -8.07 -0.78
C GLY A 10 9.68 -8.93 -1.80
N GLY A 11 10.41 -9.94 -1.30
CA GLY A 11 10.86 -11.04 -2.14
C GLY A 11 9.75 -12.05 -2.39
N GLY A 12 9.79 -12.69 -3.56
CA GLY A 12 8.87 -13.77 -3.93
C GLY A 12 7.85 -13.41 -5.00
N VAL A 13 7.30 -14.43 -5.62
CA VAL A 13 6.51 -14.38 -6.87
C VAL A 13 5.28 -13.47 -6.74
N ILE A 14 4.62 -13.44 -5.59
CA ILE A 14 3.41 -12.63 -5.38
C ILE A 14 3.76 -11.14 -5.44
N HIS A 15 4.77 -10.71 -4.69
CA HIS A 15 5.18 -9.31 -4.67
C HIS A 15 5.70 -8.82 -6.02
N GLU A 16 6.41 -9.68 -6.75
CA GLU A 16 6.87 -9.38 -8.11
C GLU A 16 5.71 -9.24 -9.09
N SER A 17 4.70 -10.09 -8.92
CA SER A 17 3.47 -10.06 -9.69
C SER A 17 2.65 -8.79 -9.46
N ASP A 18 2.49 -8.39 -8.21
CA ASP A 18 1.79 -7.16 -7.82
C ASP A 18 2.56 -5.92 -8.33
N GLU A 19 3.88 -5.89 -8.16
CA GLU A 19 4.72 -4.81 -8.70
C GLU A 19 4.58 -4.71 -10.22
N LEU A 20 4.61 -5.83 -10.94
CA LEU A 20 4.43 -5.84 -12.39
C LEU A 20 3.05 -5.28 -12.78
N ALA A 21 2.00 -5.61 -12.03
CA ALA A 21 0.67 -5.07 -12.25
C ALA A 21 0.62 -3.56 -12.01
N GLN A 22 1.24 -3.07 -10.93
CA GLN A 22 1.35 -1.65 -10.63
C GLN A 22 2.09 -0.90 -11.75
N ARG A 23 3.25 -1.41 -12.18
CA ARG A 23 4.06 -0.82 -13.27
C ARG A 23 3.33 -0.77 -14.61
N ARG A 24 2.41 -1.69 -14.87
CA ARG A 24 1.61 -1.75 -16.11
C ARG A 24 0.32 -0.96 -16.04
N THR A 25 -0.08 -0.49 -14.87
CA THR A 25 -1.36 0.17 -14.65
C THR A 25 -1.18 1.57 -14.06
N TRP A 26 -1.57 1.76 -12.83
CA TRP A 26 -1.68 3.07 -12.21
C TRP A 26 -0.32 3.80 -11.99
N ALA A 27 0.76 3.04 -11.85
CA ALA A 27 2.10 3.60 -11.64
C ALA A 27 2.93 3.72 -12.93
N ASN A 28 2.35 3.40 -14.09
CA ASN A 28 3.06 3.44 -15.37
C ASN A 28 3.42 4.86 -15.81
N ASN A 29 2.50 5.79 -15.61
CA ASN A 29 2.66 7.19 -16.02
C ASN A 29 2.06 8.12 -14.97
N PRO A 30 2.73 8.27 -13.82
CA PRO A 30 2.22 9.13 -12.76
C PRO A 30 2.25 10.61 -13.19
N PRO A 31 1.34 11.44 -12.64
CA PRO A 31 1.41 12.90 -12.78
C PRO A 31 2.79 13.44 -12.37
N PRO A 32 3.28 14.56 -12.96
CA PRO A 32 4.62 15.08 -12.72
C PRO A 32 4.93 15.37 -11.24
N GLU A 33 3.90 15.64 -10.44
CA GLU A 33 4.02 15.92 -9.02
C GLU A 33 4.12 14.64 -8.15
N ILE A 34 3.93 13.46 -8.75
CA ILE A 34 3.93 12.19 -8.05
C ILE A 34 5.07 11.31 -8.54
N GLU A 35 6.00 10.98 -7.65
CA GLU A 35 7.04 9.98 -7.90
C GLU A 35 6.64 8.66 -7.24
N VAL A 36 6.80 7.54 -7.97
CA VAL A 36 6.56 6.19 -7.44
C VAL A 36 7.87 5.44 -7.41
N ILE A 37 8.28 4.98 -6.22
CA ILE A 37 9.54 4.27 -5.98
C ILE A 37 9.22 2.89 -5.39
N TRP A 38 9.70 1.82 -6.04
CA TRP A 38 9.66 0.47 -5.47
C TRP A 38 10.89 0.25 -4.59
N LEU A 39 10.66 -0.17 -3.35
CA LEU A 39 11.70 -0.35 -2.34
C LEU A 39 11.99 -1.83 -2.13
N ARG A 40 13.23 -2.24 -2.37
CA ARG A 40 13.71 -3.61 -2.21
C ARG A 40 14.93 -3.67 -1.31
N GLY A 41 15.09 -4.77 -0.57
CA GLY A 41 16.34 -5.07 0.11
C GLY A 41 17.35 -5.71 -0.86
N ARG A 42 18.62 -5.34 -0.71
CA ARG A 42 19.74 -6.00 -1.39
C ARG A 42 20.89 -6.07 -0.38
N LEU A 43 21.40 -7.26 -0.09
CA LEU A 43 22.56 -7.39 0.77
C LEU A 43 23.75 -6.66 0.15
N GLY A 44 24.45 -5.88 0.97
CA GLY A 44 25.53 -5.00 0.55
C GLY A 44 25.59 -3.75 1.45
N SER A 45 26.43 -2.80 1.12
CA SER A 45 26.63 -1.58 1.93
C SER A 45 26.07 -0.31 1.29
N GLU A 46 25.57 -0.38 0.05
CA GLU A 46 25.24 0.80 -0.72
C GLU A 46 23.76 0.85 -1.12
N PHE A 47 23.24 2.08 -1.20
CA PHE A 47 21.96 2.36 -1.82
C PHE A 47 22.14 2.39 -3.35
N VAL A 48 21.27 1.70 -4.07
CA VAL A 48 21.24 1.70 -5.53
C VAL A 48 19.85 2.09 -6.01
N TYR A 49 19.76 3.13 -6.86
CA TYR A 49 18.50 3.56 -7.46
C TYR A 49 18.54 3.38 -8.98
N GLU A 50 17.72 2.50 -9.49
CA GLU A 50 17.62 2.18 -10.91
C GLU A 50 16.19 1.83 -11.33
N ASN A 51 15.73 2.30 -12.46
CA ASN A 51 14.40 2.00 -13.02
C ASN A 51 13.25 2.19 -12.01
N ASN A 52 13.27 3.31 -11.27
CA ASN A 52 12.32 3.62 -10.20
C ASN A 52 12.31 2.57 -9.07
N THR A 53 13.34 1.77 -8.94
CA THR A 53 13.55 0.84 -7.83
C THR A 53 14.72 1.30 -6.97
N LEU A 54 14.46 1.45 -5.69
CA LEU A 54 15.48 1.72 -4.68
C LEU A 54 15.84 0.42 -3.98
N PHE A 55 17.09 0.02 -4.11
CA PHE A 55 17.67 -1.06 -3.33
C PHE A 55 18.38 -0.49 -2.10
N VAL A 56 17.98 -0.97 -0.93
CA VAL A 56 18.56 -0.55 0.35
C VAL A 56 19.38 -1.69 0.96
N PRO A 57 20.45 -1.39 1.75
CA PRO A 57 21.38 -2.38 2.27
C PRO A 57 20.81 -3.19 3.43
N CYS A 58 19.79 -4.02 3.16
CA CYS A 58 19.19 -4.94 4.12
C CYS A 58 18.71 -6.21 3.43
N ALA A 59 18.26 -7.20 4.19
CA ALA A 59 17.65 -8.41 3.64
C ALA A 59 16.30 -8.10 2.96
N ASN A 60 15.98 -8.84 1.89
CA ASN A 60 14.70 -8.67 1.18
C ASN A 60 13.66 -9.70 1.62
N ASN A 61 13.36 -9.73 2.91
CA ASN A 61 12.40 -10.64 3.53
C ASN A 61 11.37 -9.87 4.38
N PHE A 62 10.42 -10.59 4.96
CA PHE A 62 9.35 -10.01 5.76
C PHE A 62 9.87 -9.40 7.07
N SER A 63 10.83 -10.02 7.74
CA SER A 63 11.38 -9.52 9.01
C SER A 63 12.15 -8.21 8.87
N SER A 64 12.64 -7.89 7.66
CA SER A 64 13.36 -6.64 7.36
C SER A 64 12.46 -5.52 6.83
N ILE A 65 11.14 -5.64 6.87
CA ILE A 65 10.24 -4.62 6.32
C ILE A 65 10.41 -3.28 7.04
N LEU A 66 10.50 -3.28 8.36
CA LEU A 66 10.70 -2.06 9.16
C LEU A 66 12.03 -1.39 8.82
N GLU A 67 13.15 -2.13 8.90
CA GLU A 67 14.48 -1.66 8.52
C GLU A 67 14.48 -1.10 7.09
N LYS A 68 13.96 -1.87 6.13
CA LYS A 68 13.82 -1.46 4.74
C LYS A 68 13.06 -0.14 4.61
N THR A 69 11.96 0.00 5.32
CA THR A 69 11.12 1.21 5.33
C THR A 69 11.91 2.42 5.83
N ILE A 70 12.62 2.28 6.96
CA ILE A 70 13.40 3.39 7.54
C ILE A 70 14.54 3.81 6.61
N LEU A 71 15.30 2.84 6.07
CA LEU A 71 16.38 3.10 5.11
C LEU A 71 15.84 3.77 3.83
N GLY A 72 14.68 3.32 3.34
CA GLY A 72 14.03 3.93 2.18
C GLY A 72 13.62 5.38 2.42
N ILE A 73 13.02 5.67 3.59
CA ILE A 73 12.67 7.04 4.00
C ILE A 73 13.93 7.91 4.12
N GLN A 74 14.99 7.39 4.71
CA GLN A 74 16.27 8.09 4.84
C GLN A 74 16.84 8.49 3.46
N TRP A 75 16.81 7.58 2.50
CA TRP A 75 17.27 7.87 1.15
C TRP A 75 16.39 8.92 0.46
N VAL A 76 15.07 8.82 0.58
CA VAL A 76 14.12 9.79 0.01
C VAL A 76 14.34 11.19 0.60
N GLU A 77 14.49 11.30 1.93
CA GLU A 77 14.78 12.58 2.60
C GLU A 77 16.07 13.24 2.09
N SER A 78 17.08 12.42 1.81
CA SER A 78 18.40 12.91 1.36
C SER A 78 18.44 13.24 -0.13
N ASN A 79 17.61 12.62 -0.96
CA ASN A 79 17.74 12.66 -2.42
C ASN A 79 16.54 13.23 -3.15
N ARG A 80 15.41 13.48 -2.47
CA ARG A 80 14.16 13.94 -3.08
C ARG A 80 13.57 15.14 -2.35
N SER A 81 12.89 15.98 -3.12
CA SER A 81 12.05 17.04 -2.58
C SER A 81 10.59 16.60 -2.63
N PHE A 82 9.95 16.47 -1.48
CA PHE A 82 8.53 16.11 -1.36
C PHE A 82 7.85 16.93 -0.26
N ASP A 83 6.54 17.07 -0.35
CA ASP A 83 5.68 17.62 0.68
C ASP A 83 5.02 16.50 1.48
N LEU A 84 4.75 15.37 0.81
CA LEU A 84 4.09 14.19 1.37
C LEU A 84 4.80 12.92 0.91
N LEU A 85 5.17 12.07 1.85
CA LEU A 85 5.63 10.72 1.60
C LEU A 85 4.50 9.74 1.91
N ILE A 86 4.22 8.82 1.00
CA ILE A 86 3.25 7.74 1.22
C ILE A 86 3.99 6.42 1.22
N ARG A 87 4.06 5.77 2.37
CA ARG A 87 4.56 4.40 2.47
C ARG A 87 3.42 3.42 2.22
N SER A 88 3.61 2.46 1.33
CA SER A 88 2.57 1.48 1.02
C SER A 88 3.14 0.12 0.61
N ASN A 89 2.25 -0.85 0.43
CA ASN A 89 2.57 -2.22 0.00
C ASN A 89 2.31 -2.41 -1.50
N THR A 90 2.91 -3.43 -2.10
CA THR A 90 2.65 -3.78 -3.51
C THR A 90 1.22 -4.21 -3.80
N SER A 91 0.46 -4.68 -2.79
CA SER A 91 -0.96 -5.03 -2.95
C SER A 91 -1.92 -3.83 -2.98
N THR A 92 -1.40 -2.60 -2.91
CA THR A 92 -2.23 -1.38 -2.89
C THR A 92 -2.37 -0.79 -4.29
N TYR A 93 -3.59 -0.37 -4.65
CA TYR A 93 -3.90 0.43 -5.81
C TYR A 93 -4.16 1.88 -5.40
N PHE A 94 -3.56 2.84 -6.12
CA PHE A 94 -3.81 4.27 -5.95
C PHE A 94 -4.49 4.87 -7.17
N ASN A 95 -5.54 5.65 -6.95
CA ASN A 95 -6.03 6.57 -7.97
C ASN A 95 -5.22 7.87 -7.91
N LEU A 96 -4.19 7.97 -8.74
CA LEU A 96 -3.26 9.10 -8.72
C LEU A 96 -3.92 10.44 -9.08
N THR A 97 -4.95 10.44 -9.91
CA THR A 97 -5.72 11.64 -10.23
C THR A 97 -6.43 12.18 -8.99
N ASN A 98 -7.11 11.31 -8.24
CA ASN A 98 -7.77 11.72 -7.00
C ASN A 98 -6.76 12.10 -5.92
N LEU A 99 -5.61 11.42 -5.86
CA LEU A 99 -4.53 11.76 -4.96
C LEU A 99 -3.99 13.16 -5.26
N ASN A 100 -3.77 13.49 -6.53
CA ASN A 100 -3.27 14.80 -6.96
C ASN A 100 -4.26 15.93 -6.68
N HIS A 101 -5.56 15.71 -6.87
CA HIS A 101 -6.60 16.73 -6.62
C HIS A 101 -7.05 16.83 -5.15
N GLY A 102 -6.69 15.87 -4.32
CA GLY A 102 -7.10 15.77 -2.92
C GLY A 102 -6.23 16.56 -1.91
N HIS A 103 -5.38 17.49 -2.36
CA HIS A 103 -4.36 18.18 -1.54
C HIS A 103 -4.87 18.73 -0.21
N SER A 104 -6.06 19.33 -0.19
CA SER A 104 -6.65 19.91 1.02
C SER A 104 -7.05 18.87 2.09
N ARG A 105 -7.04 17.58 1.73
CA ARG A 105 -7.39 16.48 2.65
C ARG A 105 -6.20 16.01 3.48
N TYR A 106 -4.98 16.31 3.04
CA TYR A 106 -3.77 15.81 3.69
C TYR A 106 -3.22 16.87 4.65
N LYS A 107 -3.13 16.49 5.91
CA LYS A 107 -2.53 17.34 6.94
C LYS A 107 -1.03 17.07 6.99
N LEU A 108 -0.25 17.91 6.32
CA LEU A 108 1.19 17.70 6.11
C LEU A 108 2.05 17.68 7.39
N ASP A 109 1.52 18.21 8.48
CA ASP A 109 2.13 18.19 9.82
C ASP A 109 1.72 17.00 10.69
N SER A 110 0.89 16.10 10.15
CA SER A 110 0.30 14.95 10.84
C SER A 110 0.61 13.66 10.12
N VAL A 111 0.20 12.55 10.71
CA VAL A 111 0.30 11.20 10.13
C VAL A 111 -1.09 10.71 9.73
N GLY A 112 -1.25 10.32 8.50
CA GLY A 112 -2.52 9.82 7.98
C GLY A 112 -2.48 8.35 7.58
N GLY A 113 -3.64 7.72 7.58
CA GLY A 113 -3.79 6.35 7.08
C GLY A 113 -5.10 5.72 7.52
N THR A 114 -5.30 4.47 7.16
CA THR A 114 -6.45 3.70 7.61
C THR A 114 -6.14 3.03 8.94
N PHE A 115 -6.98 3.26 9.94
CA PHE A 115 -6.85 2.56 11.21
C PHE A 115 -7.31 1.11 11.12
N GLU A 116 -6.52 0.25 11.75
CA GLU A 116 -6.88 -1.14 12.04
C GLU A 116 -6.76 -1.43 13.53
N THR A 117 -7.30 -2.58 13.92
CA THR A 117 -7.27 -3.03 15.31
C THR A 117 -6.68 -4.44 15.37
N SER A 118 -5.71 -4.65 16.24
CA SER A 118 -5.07 -5.95 16.40
C SER A 118 -6.08 -7.01 16.83
N ARG A 119 -6.15 -8.12 16.10
CA ARG A 119 -7.08 -9.23 16.37
C ARG A 119 -6.58 -10.13 17.53
N LYS A 120 -5.33 -10.05 17.86
CA LYS A 120 -4.65 -10.81 18.94
C LYS A 120 -3.64 -9.93 19.65
N THR A 121 -3.18 -10.34 20.80
CA THR A 121 -2.02 -9.71 21.46
C THR A 121 -0.79 -9.91 20.58
N ILE A 122 -0.04 -8.85 20.33
CA ILE A 122 1.19 -8.84 19.53
C ILE A 122 2.29 -8.24 20.42
N TYR A 123 3.18 -9.07 20.94
CA TYR A 123 4.21 -8.67 21.90
C TYR A 123 3.61 -7.88 23.08
N SER A 124 4.06 -6.66 23.32
CA SER A 124 3.54 -5.77 24.37
C SER A 124 2.22 -5.07 24.00
N TYR A 125 1.75 -5.20 22.76
CA TYR A 125 0.52 -4.57 22.31
C TYR A 125 -0.68 -5.47 22.56
N PRO A 126 -1.71 -5.03 23.32
CA PRO A 126 -2.85 -5.88 23.65
C PRO A 126 -3.74 -6.14 22.43
N LYS A 127 -4.54 -7.20 22.50
CA LYS A 127 -5.67 -7.36 21.58
C LYS A 127 -6.54 -6.09 21.65
N GLY A 128 -6.93 -5.58 20.50
CA GLY A 128 -7.69 -4.33 20.39
C GLY A 128 -6.82 -3.08 20.24
N TYR A 129 -5.48 -3.19 20.23
CA TYR A 129 -4.61 -2.06 19.95
C TYR A 129 -4.91 -1.47 18.57
N ARG A 130 -5.17 -0.17 18.53
CA ARG A 130 -5.51 0.57 17.31
C ARG A 130 -4.27 1.20 16.70
N TYR A 131 -4.02 0.95 15.44
CA TYR A 131 -2.84 1.43 14.73
C TYR A 131 -3.16 1.75 13.27
N LEU A 132 -2.30 2.54 12.60
CA LEU A 132 -2.41 2.80 11.17
C LEU A 132 -1.83 1.62 10.38
N ASN A 133 -2.62 1.09 9.46
CA ASN A 133 -2.21 -0.03 8.61
C ASN A 133 -1.17 0.41 7.56
N GLY A 134 -0.18 -0.45 7.34
CA GLY A 134 0.93 -0.20 6.41
C GLY A 134 0.58 -0.15 4.92
N SER A 135 -0.68 -0.34 4.53
CA SER A 135 -1.08 -0.25 3.11
C SER A 135 -1.23 1.19 2.58
N GLY A 136 -1.01 2.20 3.42
CA GLY A 136 -1.05 3.60 3.05
C GLY A 136 -0.83 4.47 4.27
N LEU A 137 0.44 4.65 4.65
CA LEU A 137 0.86 5.60 5.68
C LEU A 137 1.26 6.91 5.00
N TYR A 138 0.54 7.98 5.30
CA TYR A 138 0.76 9.33 4.80
C TYR A 138 1.59 10.09 5.81
N LEU A 139 2.81 10.41 5.44
CA LEU A 139 3.82 10.99 6.30
C LEU A 139 4.18 12.38 5.79
N GLY A 140 3.84 13.41 6.53
CA GLY A 140 4.40 14.74 6.31
C GLY A 140 5.89 14.76 6.64
N ARG A 141 6.58 15.82 6.24
CA ARG A 141 8.05 15.91 6.39
C ARG A 141 8.52 15.72 7.83
N ALA A 142 7.85 16.32 8.80
CA ALA A 142 8.21 16.16 10.21
C ALA A 142 8.13 14.69 10.68
N ALA A 143 7.11 13.95 10.23
CA ALA A 143 6.95 12.54 10.58
C ALA A 143 8.01 11.66 9.89
N SER A 144 8.31 11.91 8.61
CA SER A 144 9.38 11.23 7.89
C SER A 144 10.73 11.45 8.57
N SER A 145 11.05 12.71 8.91
CA SER A 145 12.29 13.05 9.63
C SER A 145 12.35 12.48 11.05
N ALA A 146 11.21 12.26 11.69
CA ALA A 146 11.18 11.55 12.97
C ALA A 146 11.52 10.07 12.77
N LEU A 147 10.93 9.41 11.75
CA LEU A 147 11.13 8.00 11.49
C LEU A 147 12.59 7.63 11.18
N ILE A 148 13.36 8.47 10.51
CA ILE A 148 14.80 8.17 10.26
C ILE A 148 15.63 8.14 11.54
N ARG A 149 15.14 8.68 12.66
CA ARG A 149 15.78 8.59 13.98
C ARG A 149 15.32 7.37 14.79
N MET A 150 14.37 6.61 14.27
CA MET A 150 13.86 5.40 14.92
C MET A 150 14.95 4.33 14.94
N LYS A 151 15.25 3.80 16.10
CA LYS A 151 16.11 2.65 16.28
C LYS A 151 15.31 1.37 16.01
N TYR A 152 15.22 0.98 14.75
CA TYR A 152 14.37 -0.14 14.32
C TYR A 152 14.73 -1.47 14.99
N ASP A 153 15.98 -1.65 15.45
CA ASP A 153 16.42 -2.84 16.19
C ASP A 153 15.66 -3.03 17.50
N GLU A 154 15.17 -1.95 18.13
CA GLU A 154 14.38 -2.01 19.36
C GLU A 154 12.95 -2.57 19.11
N PHE A 155 12.54 -2.69 17.85
CA PHE A 155 11.22 -3.15 17.43
C PHE A 155 11.25 -4.50 16.72
N GLN A 156 12.31 -5.29 16.91
CA GLN A 156 12.42 -6.60 16.28
C GLN A 156 11.23 -7.51 16.61
N GLY A 157 10.69 -8.15 15.57
CA GLY A 157 9.56 -9.05 15.68
C GLY A 157 8.19 -8.35 15.79
N ILE A 158 8.14 -7.04 15.95
CA ILE A 158 6.89 -6.27 15.91
C ILE A 158 6.55 -5.96 14.43
N PRO A 159 5.29 -6.14 13.99
CA PRO A 159 4.87 -5.70 12.66
C PRO A 159 5.23 -4.24 12.42
N ASP A 160 5.75 -3.93 11.25
CA ASP A 160 6.30 -2.62 10.90
C ASP A 160 5.30 -1.47 11.06
N ASP A 161 4.04 -1.69 10.72
CA ASP A 161 2.96 -0.71 10.87
C ASP A 161 2.63 -0.41 12.34
N ILE A 162 2.64 -1.41 13.20
CA ILE A 162 2.49 -1.22 14.65
C ILE A 162 3.72 -0.49 15.22
N ALA A 163 4.92 -0.87 14.83
CA ALA A 163 6.16 -0.25 15.29
C ALA A 163 6.22 1.23 14.89
N ILE A 164 5.94 1.55 13.63
CA ILE A 164 5.90 2.91 13.11
C ILE A 164 4.83 3.75 13.84
N HIS A 165 3.60 3.21 13.96
CA HIS A 165 2.52 3.91 14.66
C HIS A 165 2.90 4.22 16.10
N SER A 166 3.36 3.22 16.85
CA SER A 166 3.74 3.36 18.26
C SER A 166 4.88 4.37 18.45
N TYR A 167 5.90 4.33 17.58
CA TYR A 167 7.00 5.28 17.65
C TYR A 167 6.52 6.72 17.41
N LEU A 168 5.71 6.96 16.37
CA LEU A 168 5.19 8.28 16.06
C LEU A 168 4.21 8.79 17.14
N ASP A 169 3.41 7.90 17.75
CA ASP A 169 2.53 8.23 18.87
C ASP A 169 3.35 8.69 20.09
N SER A 170 4.40 7.94 20.44
CA SER A 170 5.32 8.31 21.53
C SER A 170 6.07 9.62 21.26
N ALA A 171 6.28 9.98 19.99
CA ALA A 171 6.86 11.25 19.58
C ALA A 171 5.83 12.41 19.52
N GLY A 172 4.56 12.17 19.89
CA GLY A 172 3.50 13.19 19.99
C GLY A 172 2.84 13.58 18.67
N PHE A 173 3.00 12.78 17.60
CA PHE A 173 2.33 13.04 16.33
C PHE A 173 0.82 12.83 16.45
N LYS A 174 0.05 13.68 15.77
CA LYS A 174 -1.39 13.52 15.62
C LYS A 174 -1.70 12.63 14.41
N PHE A 175 -2.70 11.77 14.58
CA PHE A 175 -3.14 10.85 13.55
C PHE A 175 -4.50 11.25 12.99
N TYR A 176 -4.70 11.07 11.71
CA TYR A 176 -6.01 11.26 11.07
C TYR A 176 -6.34 10.09 10.15
N GLU A 177 -7.63 9.81 10.02
CA GLU A 177 -8.11 8.69 9.21
C GLU A 177 -8.21 9.07 7.75
N ILE A 178 -7.63 8.23 6.89
CA ILE A 178 -7.81 8.27 5.45
C ILE A 178 -8.59 7.01 5.07
N PRO A 179 -9.83 7.14 4.59
CA PRO A 179 -10.64 6.00 4.20
C PRO A 179 -9.97 5.17 3.11
N ARG A 180 -10.00 3.86 3.27
CA ARG A 180 -9.52 2.86 2.31
C ARG A 180 -10.65 1.90 1.96
N ASN A 181 -10.73 1.52 0.71
CA ASN A 181 -11.62 0.46 0.26
C ASN A 181 -10.86 -0.86 0.20
N ASN A 182 -11.30 -1.84 0.97
CA ASN A 182 -10.77 -3.20 0.92
C ASN A 182 -11.56 -4.00 -0.12
N LEU A 183 -10.86 -4.52 -1.12
CA LEU A 183 -11.38 -5.53 -2.03
C LEU A 183 -10.99 -6.89 -1.45
N ASP A 184 -11.95 -7.55 -0.84
CA ASP A 184 -11.77 -8.91 -0.34
C ASP A 184 -12.09 -9.89 -1.47
N LEU A 185 -11.04 -10.39 -2.12
CA LEU A 185 -11.18 -11.35 -3.22
C LEU A 185 -11.74 -12.70 -2.77
N HIS A 186 -11.65 -13.03 -1.48
CA HIS A 186 -12.27 -14.24 -0.93
C HIS A 186 -13.78 -14.22 -1.09
N HIS A 187 -14.42 -13.06 -0.92
CA HIS A 187 -15.87 -12.92 -1.10
C HIS A 187 -16.33 -13.00 -2.57
N ILE A 188 -15.44 -12.78 -3.52
CA ILE A 188 -15.74 -12.92 -4.96
C ILE A 188 -15.86 -14.39 -5.37
N PHE A 189 -15.23 -15.31 -4.64
CA PHE A 189 -15.19 -16.74 -4.95
C PHE A 189 -16.19 -17.62 -4.20
N VAL A 190 -16.84 -17.11 -3.17
CA VAL A 190 -17.85 -17.89 -2.42
C VAL A 190 -19.18 -17.80 -3.17
N PRO A 191 -19.70 -18.90 -3.75
CA PRO A 191 -20.88 -18.87 -4.66
C PRO A 191 -22.19 -18.40 -4.04
N ARG A 192 -22.23 -18.17 -2.74
CA ARG A 192 -23.47 -17.84 -1.99
C ARG A 192 -23.44 -16.52 -1.23
N THR A 193 -22.37 -15.79 -1.19
CA THR A 193 -22.33 -14.47 -0.58
C THR A 193 -22.56 -13.41 -1.66
N GLN A 194 -23.70 -12.72 -1.59
CA GLN A 194 -23.89 -11.48 -2.33
C GLN A 194 -22.78 -10.54 -1.92
N VAL A 195 -21.87 -10.27 -2.85
CA VAL A 195 -20.85 -9.23 -2.68
C VAL A 195 -21.61 -7.92 -2.55
N ARG A 196 -21.83 -7.46 -1.32
CA ARG A 196 -22.24 -6.09 -1.07
C ARG A 196 -21.00 -5.22 -1.29
N VAL A 197 -20.68 -4.95 -2.54
CA VAL A 197 -19.86 -3.80 -2.87
C VAL A 197 -20.72 -2.60 -2.47
N LYS A 198 -20.39 -1.98 -1.34
CA LYS A 198 -20.98 -0.69 -0.96
C LYS A 198 -20.81 0.21 -2.17
N SER A 199 -21.83 0.98 -2.52
CA SER A 199 -21.80 1.96 -3.59
C SER A 199 -20.74 3.01 -3.25
N TRP A 200 -19.54 2.86 -3.80
CA TRP A 200 -18.46 3.81 -3.60
C TRP A 200 -18.65 4.99 -4.54
N SER A 201 -18.51 6.19 -4.03
CA SER A 201 -18.42 7.36 -4.90
C SER A 201 -17.04 7.40 -5.56
N LYS A 202 -16.89 8.01 -6.74
CA LYS A 202 -15.58 8.21 -7.40
C LYS A 202 -14.57 8.91 -6.48
N ALA A 203 -15.04 9.74 -5.55
CA ALA A 203 -14.21 10.46 -4.59
C ALA A 203 -13.64 9.56 -3.48
N GLU A 204 -14.29 8.44 -3.17
CA GLU A 204 -13.90 7.54 -2.10
C GLU A 204 -12.83 6.52 -2.50
N LEU A 205 -12.63 6.31 -3.81
CA LEU A 205 -11.65 5.36 -4.33
C LEU A 205 -10.29 6.04 -4.60
N THR A 206 -9.71 6.63 -3.59
CA THR A 206 -8.32 7.13 -3.68
C THR A 206 -7.32 6.00 -3.45
N ILE A 207 -7.68 5.03 -2.60
CA ILE A 207 -6.85 3.89 -2.24
C ILE A 207 -7.71 2.62 -2.26
N ALA A 208 -7.29 1.62 -2.99
CA ALA A 208 -7.86 0.27 -2.89
C ALA A 208 -6.75 -0.72 -2.54
N ARG A 209 -7.00 -1.58 -1.56
CA ARG A 209 -6.13 -2.70 -1.21
C ARG A 209 -6.81 -4.00 -1.63
N MET A 210 -6.06 -4.84 -2.29
CA MET A 210 -6.45 -6.21 -2.58
C MET A 210 -5.86 -7.11 -1.52
N ASP A 211 -6.69 -7.53 -0.56
CA ASP A 211 -6.30 -8.54 0.41
C ASP A 211 -6.39 -9.92 -0.23
N LEU A 212 -5.27 -10.40 -0.72
CA LEU A 212 -5.09 -11.81 -0.99
C LEU A 212 -5.03 -12.51 0.36
N VAL A 213 -5.90 -13.48 0.56
CA VAL A 213 -5.86 -14.32 1.76
C VAL A 213 -4.64 -15.23 1.67
N HIS A 214 -3.49 -14.71 2.07
CA HIS A 214 -2.19 -15.35 1.99
C HIS A 214 -2.13 -16.72 2.68
N GLU A 215 -2.92 -16.91 3.74
CA GLU A 215 -2.84 -18.09 4.56
C GLU A 215 -3.39 -19.37 3.90
N TYR A 216 -4.28 -19.24 2.90
CA TYR A 216 -4.94 -20.38 2.27
C TYR A 216 -4.38 -20.78 0.90
N PHE A 217 -3.57 -19.93 0.24
CA PHE A 217 -3.26 -20.10 -1.17
C PHE A 217 -1.79 -19.89 -1.53
N GLN A 218 -0.86 -20.19 -0.62
CA GLN A 218 0.57 -20.13 -0.93
C GLN A 218 0.86 -20.97 -2.19
N GLY A 219 1.37 -20.29 -3.23
CA GLY A 219 1.78 -20.93 -4.48
C GLY A 219 0.68 -21.10 -5.54
N ASN A 220 -0.49 -20.46 -5.39
CA ASN A 220 -1.54 -20.58 -6.40
C ASN A 220 -1.41 -19.49 -7.50
N SER A 221 -0.84 -19.89 -8.65
CA SER A 221 -0.67 -19.02 -9.82
C SER A 221 -1.97 -18.40 -10.36
N PHE A 222 -3.13 -18.93 -9.98
CA PHE A 222 -4.44 -18.41 -10.35
C PHE A 222 -4.76 -17.12 -9.59
N LEU A 223 -4.47 -17.05 -8.29
CA LEU A 223 -4.74 -15.85 -7.47
C LEU A 223 -3.80 -14.69 -7.84
N GLU A 224 -2.55 -14.98 -8.19
CA GLU A 224 -1.63 -13.98 -8.72
C GLU A 224 -2.15 -13.36 -10.03
N ARG A 225 -2.65 -14.19 -10.94
CA ARG A 225 -3.26 -13.73 -12.18
C ARG A 225 -4.52 -12.92 -11.93
N LEU A 226 -5.28 -13.27 -10.90
CA LEU A 226 -6.49 -12.55 -10.51
C LEU A 226 -6.19 -11.18 -9.94
N SER A 227 -5.19 -11.03 -9.04
CA SER A 227 -4.78 -9.72 -8.52
C SER A 227 -4.37 -8.79 -9.65
N ARG A 228 -3.54 -9.28 -10.56
CA ARG A 228 -3.11 -8.52 -11.74
C ARG A 228 -4.30 -8.10 -12.60
N TRP A 229 -5.21 -9.03 -12.84
CA TRP A 229 -6.40 -8.74 -13.62
C TRP A 229 -7.28 -7.69 -12.93
N VAL A 230 -7.54 -7.80 -11.62
CA VAL A 230 -8.33 -6.81 -10.87
C VAL A 230 -7.67 -5.43 -10.94
N MET A 231 -6.34 -5.31 -10.82
CA MET A 231 -5.65 -4.03 -10.98
C MET A 231 -5.81 -3.44 -12.38
N VAL A 232 -5.73 -4.26 -13.42
CA VAL A 232 -5.96 -3.82 -14.81
C VAL A 232 -7.39 -3.32 -14.97
N GLU A 233 -8.37 -4.07 -14.52
CA GLU A 233 -9.79 -3.70 -14.61
C GLU A 233 -10.09 -2.42 -13.82
N LEU A 234 -9.55 -2.27 -12.61
CA LEU A 234 -9.69 -1.03 -11.84
C LEU A 234 -9.11 0.17 -12.61
N ASN A 235 -7.96 -0.01 -13.25
CA ASN A 235 -7.33 1.04 -14.04
C ASN A 235 -8.18 1.42 -15.28
N GLU A 236 -8.73 0.45 -15.99
CA GLU A 236 -9.62 0.69 -17.12
C GLU A 236 -10.92 1.38 -16.70
N ILE A 237 -11.49 0.96 -15.58
CA ILE A 237 -12.68 1.56 -15.00
C ILE A 237 -12.47 3.03 -14.66
N TYR A 238 -11.32 3.38 -14.09
CA TYR A 238 -11.02 4.77 -13.77
C TYR A 238 -10.80 5.63 -15.00
N ASN A 239 -10.19 5.07 -16.03
CA ASN A 239 -9.96 5.75 -17.29
C ASN A 239 -11.23 5.83 -18.17
N SER A 240 -12.18 4.91 -17.99
CA SER A 240 -13.48 4.96 -18.64
C SER A 240 -14.47 5.74 -17.77
N LYS A 241 -15.22 6.66 -18.31
CA LYS A 241 -16.24 7.44 -17.58
C LYS A 241 -17.44 6.61 -17.07
N LEU A 242 -17.27 5.32 -16.80
CA LEU A 242 -18.31 4.39 -16.37
C LEU A 242 -18.78 4.64 -14.93
N SER A 243 -20.06 4.44 -14.69
CA SER A 243 -20.64 4.52 -13.33
C SER A 243 -20.24 3.30 -12.49
N LEU A 244 -20.10 3.47 -11.17
CA LEU A 244 -19.74 2.40 -10.23
C LEU A 244 -20.71 1.18 -10.25
N LYS A 245 -21.98 1.40 -10.59
CA LYS A 245 -22.97 0.31 -10.75
C LYS A 245 -22.63 -0.57 -11.96
N SER A 246 -22.14 0.03 -13.03
CA SER A 246 -21.67 -0.68 -14.22
C SER A 246 -20.39 -1.49 -13.96
N ILE A 247 -19.54 -1.00 -13.06
CA ILE A 247 -18.28 -1.62 -12.64
C ILE A 247 -18.51 -2.95 -11.95
N ASN A 248 -19.38 -2.97 -10.94
CA ASN A 248 -19.68 -4.19 -10.20
C ASN A 248 -20.26 -5.28 -11.12
N ASN A 249 -21.18 -4.89 -11.99
CA ASN A 249 -21.77 -5.81 -12.96
C ASN A 249 -20.75 -6.28 -14.01
N TYR A 250 -19.83 -5.42 -14.42
CA TYR A 250 -18.75 -5.75 -15.35
C TYR A 250 -17.77 -6.74 -14.74
N LEU A 251 -17.25 -6.47 -13.53
CA LEU A 251 -16.33 -7.37 -12.84
C LEU A 251 -16.94 -8.76 -12.60
N ILE A 252 -18.21 -8.81 -12.17
CA ILE A 252 -18.93 -10.08 -11.99
C ILE A 252 -19.09 -10.83 -13.33
N ARG A 253 -19.42 -10.14 -14.42
CA ARG A 253 -19.55 -10.76 -15.76
C ARG A 253 -18.22 -11.30 -16.25
N GLN A 254 -17.13 -10.56 -16.11
CA GLN A 254 -15.80 -10.99 -16.52
C GLN A 254 -15.29 -12.18 -15.72
N LEU A 255 -15.56 -12.22 -14.40
CA LEU A 255 -15.25 -13.39 -13.57
C LEU A 255 -16.03 -14.63 -13.98
N ASN A 256 -17.32 -14.48 -14.29
CA ASN A 256 -18.15 -15.59 -14.73
C ASN A 256 -17.74 -16.12 -16.11
N ASN A 257 -17.35 -15.24 -17.03
CA ASN A 257 -16.88 -15.64 -18.37
C ASN A 257 -15.56 -16.41 -18.32
N LYS A 258 -14.66 -16.08 -17.38
CA LYS A 258 -13.37 -16.80 -17.23
C LYS A 258 -13.48 -18.14 -16.46
N ARG A 259 -14.64 -18.44 -15.85
CA ARG A 259 -14.90 -19.76 -15.26
C ARG A 259 -15.25 -20.83 -16.29
N ASN A 260 -15.60 -20.43 -17.50
CA ASN A 260 -16.02 -21.31 -18.59
C ASN A 260 -14.89 -21.62 -19.59
N ILE A 261 -13.65 -21.28 -19.23
CA ILE A 261 -12.40 -21.62 -19.91
C ILE A 261 -11.49 -22.39 -18.93
#